data_cf971b0fbf212f30c51d94296a493740
#
_entry.id   cf971b0fbf212f30c51d94296a493740
#
_cell.length_a   1.000
_cell.length_b   1.000
_cell.length_c   1.000
_cell.angle_alpha   90.00
_cell.angle_beta   90.00
_cell.angle_gamma   90.00
#
_symmetry.space_group_name_H-M   'P 1'
#
loop_
_entity.id
_entity.type
_entity.pdbx_description
1 polymer ?
#
loop_
_entity_poly.entity_id
_entity_poly.type
_entity_poly.pdbx_seq_one_letter_code
_entity_poly.pdbx_strand_id
1 'polypeptide(L)'
;MSHSVVLFVFHCSVGFENATRYGVQFSPEVLAKALKNIYKGFDVKKKIEENIFWETLRLFNEAAAKGFSESEWDDTPDEFINQVRTKNKVWSAFRTHRMQNDLASKLLDENGQLKKFDKWLEDIKGMTNHYVGSWLRTEYNTAVIRAHQAADWKHFEQEADVFPNLRWMPTTSPLEDPKHRQCWEAKLTLPINHPFWEDHHPGDRWNCKCRLKQTDEPVNDYVIKDFYPVVPQAGLDNNPGVDAKLFNDTHPYFKSDCEVCPFYDKKKSQLFTNANANCSSCQGLTNNIPISPIKQKQKSILLDPNIHYDSHPLQFNNLATRKILRKKQFLKNMLEHCRSVTEMDAVVYFWNIPNKLKHIRVSPFGEGKNLNDPKVQKNLRKKRKRGIIQYQEYLLNYDNNEYIVKLEEHKKGYEQAYFIRKR
;
A
#
# COMPACT_ATOMS: atom_id res chain seq x y z
N MET A 1 -5.97 -2.09 -34.96
CA MET A 1 -6.84 -2.61 -33.86
C MET A 1 -6.48 -2.13 -32.46
N SER A 2 -5.54 -1.19 -32.27
CA SER A 2 -5.06 -0.82 -30.94
C SER A 2 -5.65 0.48 -30.36
N HIS A 3 -6.13 1.40 -31.18
CA HIS A 3 -6.61 2.70 -30.71
C HIS A 3 -8.06 2.72 -30.21
N SER A 4 -8.94 1.90 -30.80
CA SER A 4 -10.38 1.89 -30.44
C SER A 4 -10.67 1.32 -29.06
N VAL A 5 -9.90 0.34 -28.56
CA VAL A 5 -10.11 -0.30 -27.26
C VAL A 5 -9.74 0.65 -26.11
N VAL A 6 -8.69 1.46 -26.29
CA VAL A 6 -8.27 2.45 -25.29
C VAL A 6 -9.30 3.57 -25.20
N LEU A 7 -9.84 4.04 -26.35
CA LEU A 7 -10.88 5.08 -26.37
C LEU A 7 -12.19 4.61 -25.69
N PHE A 8 -12.59 3.34 -25.84
CA PHE A 8 -13.83 2.83 -25.26
C PHE A 8 -13.75 2.78 -23.73
N VAL A 9 -12.61 2.44 -23.16
CA VAL A 9 -12.40 2.51 -21.70
C VAL A 9 -12.37 3.97 -21.22
N PHE A 10 -11.84 4.90 -22.02
CA PHE A 10 -11.82 6.34 -21.71
C PHE A 10 -13.20 7.01 -21.80
N HIS A 11 -14.09 6.58 -22.71
CA HIS A 11 -15.44 7.16 -22.81
C HIS A 11 -16.38 6.71 -21.69
N CYS A 12 -16.04 5.65 -20.94
CA CYS A 12 -16.78 5.26 -19.75
C CYS A 12 -16.49 6.13 -18.51
N SER A 13 -15.53 7.03 -18.58
CA SER A 13 -15.20 7.99 -17.50
C SER A 13 -16.00 9.30 -17.59
N VAL A 14 -16.86 9.48 -18.59
CA VAL A 14 -17.72 10.67 -18.72
C VAL A 14 -18.95 10.49 -17.85
N GLY A 15 -18.91 11.02 -16.62
CA GLY A 15 -20.04 11.02 -15.68
C GLY A 15 -19.66 11.04 -14.21
N PHE A 16 -18.39 11.20 -13.88
CA PHE A 16 -17.92 11.27 -12.49
C PHE A 16 -17.65 12.71 -12.02
N GLU A 17 -18.59 13.62 -12.26
CA GLU A 17 -18.57 14.97 -11.68
C GLU A 17 -19.18 14.99 -10.27
N ASN A 18 -18.73 14.13 -9.38
CA ASN A 18 -18.82 14.38 -7.95
C ASN A 18 -17.48 14.02 -7.36
N ALA A 19 -16.60 15.02 -7.35
CA ALA A 19 -15.28 14.92 -6.76
C ALA A 19 -15.42 14.37 -5.34
N THR A 20 -14.92 13.18 -5.14
CA THR A 20 -14.71 12.65 -3.80
C THR A 20 -13.70 13.53 -3.09
N ARG A 21 -13.83 13.68 -1.77
CA ARG A 21 -12.85 14.39 -0.93
C ARG A 21 -11.39 14.00 -1.25
N TYR A 22 -11.17 12.83 -1.82
CA TYR A 22 -9.84 12.25 -2.06
C TYR A 22 -9.51 11.90 -3.50
N GLY A 23 -10.38 12.15 -4.47
CA GLY A 23 -10.06 12.05 -5.91
C GLY A 23 -9.47 10.70 -6.37
N VAL A 24 -9.86 9.57 -5.74
CA VAL A 24 -9.30 8.26 -6.04
C VAL A 24 -9.69 7.79 -7.43
N GLN A 25 -8.70 7.32 -8.20
CA GLN A 25 -8.91 6.77 -9.55
C GLN A 25 -8.09 5.50 -9.74
N PHE A 26 -8.74 4.46 -10.27
CA PHE A 26 -8.07 3.26 -10.76
C PHE A 26 -7.48 3.53 -12.16
N SER A 27 -6.22 3.14 -12.40
CA SER A 27 -5.58 3.41 -13.70
C SER A 27 -6.30 2.73 -14.86
N PRO A 28 -6.77 3.48 -15.87
CA PRO A 28 -7.46 2.91 -17.04
C PRO A 28 -6.56 1.96 -17.85
N GLU A 29 -5.27 2.25 -17.95
CA GLU A 29 -4.29 1.44 -18.69
C GLU A 29 -4.07 0.09 -17.99
N VAL A 30 -3.98 0.12 -16.65
CA VAL A 30 -3.85 -1.08 -15.81
C VAL A 30 -5.10 -1.95 -15.95
N LEU A 31 -6.28 -1.34 -15.87
CA LEU A 31 -7.55 -2.03 -16.06
C LEU A 31 -7.65 -2.68 -17.46
N ALA A 32 -7.31 -1.94 -18.51
CA ALA A 32 -7.35 -2.46 -19.88
C ALA A 32 -6.42 -3.68 -20.07
N LYS A 33 -5.23 -3.67 -19.46
CA LYS A 33 -4.31 -4.83 -19.47
C LYS A 33 -4.93 -6.03 -18.77
N ALA A 34 -5.50 -5.83 -17.59
CA ALA A 34 -6.13 -6.89 -16.81
C ALA A 34 -7.33 -7.53 -17.55
N LEU A 35 -8.20 -6.70 -18.14
CA LEU A 35 -9.33 -7.18 -18.93
C LEU A 35 -8.86 -8.03 -20.12
N LYS A 36 -7.81 -7.61 -20.83
CA LYS A 36 -7.21 -8.41 -21.91
C LYS A 36 -6.65 -9.73 -21.41
N ASN A 37 -6.01 -9.77 -20.23
CA ASN A 37 -5.49 -10.99 -19.64
C ASN A 37 -6.62 -11.97 -19.30
N ILE A 38 -7.68 -11.50 -18.65
CA ILE A 38 -8.85 -12.31 -18.29
C ILE A 38 -9.50 -12.88 -19.55
N TYR A 39 -9.71 -12.07 -20.58
CA TYR A 39 -10.32 -12.52 -21.85
C TYR A 39 -9.46 -13.56 -22.57
N LYS A 40 -8.14 -13.48 -22.49
CA LYS A 40 -7.19 -14.42 -23.10
C LYS A 40 -7.03 -15.74 -22.35
N GLY A 41 -7.83 -16.00 -21.32
CA GLY A 41 -7.83 -17.25 -20.59
C GLY A 41 -6.91 -17.29 -19.37
N PHE A 42 -6.66 -16.12 -18.74
CA PHE A 42 -6.01 -16.10 -17.43
C PHE A 42 -6.80 -16.97 -16.44
N ASP A 43 -6.10 -17.80 -15.67
CA ASP A 43 -6.72 -18.68 -14.67
C ASP A 43 -7.20 -17.86 -13.45
N VAL A 44 -8.40 -17.28 -13.60
CA VAL A 44 -9.03 -16.43 -12.58
C VAL A 44 -9.39 -17.19 -11.30
N LYS A 45 -9.47 -18.53 -11.34
CA LYS A 45 -9.85 -19.34 -10.17
C LYS A 45 -8.66 -19.64 -9.27
N LYS A 46 -7.48 -19.90 -9.85
CA LYS A 46 -6.30 -20.37 -9.12
C LYS A 46 -5.21 -19.33 -8.96
N LYS A 47 -5.26 -18.23 -9.73
CA LYS A 47 -4.24 -17.17 -9.73
C LYS A 47 -4.86 -15.83 -9.43
N ILE A 48 -4.03 -14.87 -9.03
CA ILE A 48 -4.43 -13.48 -8.82
C ILE A 48 -3.93 -12.66 -10.00
N GLU A 49 -4.82 -11.92 -10.67
CA GLU A 49 -4.48 -11.03 -11.78
C GLU A 49 -3.61 -9.88 -11.26
N GLU A 50 -2.37 -9.84 -11.71
CA GLU A 50 -1.34 -8.99 -11.10
C GLU A 50 -1.58 -7.50 -11.28
N ASN A 51 -2.13 -7.07 -12.43
CA ASN A 51 -2.37 -5.64 -12.67
C ASN A 51 -3.46 -5.10 -11.74
N ILE A 52 -4.59 -5.82 -11.60
CA ILE A 52 -5.65 -5.44 -10.65
C ILE A 52 -5.11 -5.44 -9.22
N PHE A 53 -4.36 -6.47 -8.87
CA PHE A 53 -3.84 -6.65 -7.52
C PHE A 53 -2.90 -5.51 -7.10
N TRP A 54 -1.90 -5.20 -7.93
CA TRP A 54 -0.91 -4.16 -7.57
C TRP A 54 -1.52 -2.78 -7.55
N GLU A 55 -2.45 -2.48 -8.45
CA GLU A 55 -3.16 -1.20 -8.44
C GLU A 55 -4.07 -1.07 -7.22
N THR A 56 -4.82 -2.12 -6.88
CA THR A 56 -5.63 -2.16 -5.66
C THR A 56 -4.75 -1.95 -4.42
N LEU A 57 -3.66 -2.69 -4.28
CA LEU A 57 -2.75 -2.57 -3.14
C LEU A 57 -2.11 -1.18 -3.04
N ARG A 58 -1.73 -0.58 -4.17
CA ARG A 58 -1.20 0.79 -4.23
C ARG A 58 -2.20 1.77 -3.64
N LEU A 59 -3.45 1.71 -4.10
CA LEU A 59 -4.52 2.60 -3.66
C LEU A 59 -4.82 2.45 -2.15
N PHE A 60 -4.88 1.23 -1.63
CA PHE A 60 -5.17 1.03 -0.20
C PHE A 60 -3.99 1.33 0.72
N ASN A 61 -2.75 1.16 0.25
CA ASN A 61 -1.58 1.65 0.98
C ASN A 61 -1.47 3.18 0.96
N GLU A 62 -1.93 3.81 -0.12
CA GLU A 62 -2.04 5.27 -0.22
C GLU A 62 -3.13 5.79 0.73
N ALA A 63 -4.29 5.13 0.77
CA ALA A 63 -5.35 5.45 1.73
C ALA A 63 -4.87 5.34 3.18
N ALA A 64 -4.16 4.27 3.52
CA ALA A 64 -3.58 4.09 4.84
C ALA A 64 -2.57 5.20 5.18
N ALA A 65 -1.62 5.49 4.27
CA ALA A 65 -0.64 6.55 4.46
C ALA A 65 -1.29 7.93 4.66
N LYS A 66 -2.36 8.19 3.90
CA LYS A 66 -3.14 9.41 4.03
C LYS A 66 -3.84 9.49 5.39
N GLY A 67 -4.50 8.41 5.82
CA GLY A 67 -5.14 8.36 7.13
C GLY A 67 -4.15 8.60 8.27
N PHE A 68 -2.99 7.95 8.24
CA PHE A 68 -1.93 8.19 9.23
C PHE A 68 -1.42 9.64 9.22
N SER A 69 -1.32 10.28 8.05
CA SER A 69 -0.89 11.68 7.94
C SER A 69 -1.96 12.70 8.32
N GLU A 70 -3.22 12.32 8.42
CA GLU A 70 -4.34 13.17 8.85
C GLU A 70 -4.56 13.10 10.38
N SER A 71 -3.92 12.16 11.10
CA SER A 71 -3.89 12.16 12.56
C SER A 71 -3.16 13.39 13.09
N GLU A 72 -3.60 13.90 14.22
CA GLU A 72 -2.92 15.01 14.93
C GLU A 72 -1.60 14.54 15.57
N TRP A 73 -1.38 13.23 15.64
CA TRP A 73 -0.25 12.56 16.27
C TRP A 73 0.66 11.92 15.23
N ASP A 74 1.96 12.11 15.37
CA ASP A 74 2.98 11.56 14.46
C ASP A 74 3.78 10.39 15.08
N ASP A 75 3.27 9.82 16.18
CA ASP A 75 3.90 8.80 17.00
C ASP A 75 3.48 7.36 16.66
N THR A 76 2.71 7.18 15.56
CA THR A 76 2.33 5.82 15.09
C THR A 76 3.56 4.97 14.79
N PRO A 77 3.75 3.80 15.46
CA PRO A 77 4.95 2.99 15.28
C PRO A 77 5.12 2.48 13.84
N ASP A 78 6.33 2.56 13.29
CA ASP A 78 6.68 2.02 11.96
C ASP A 78 6.28 0.55 11.79
N GLU A 79 6.41 -0.25 12.87
CA GLU A 79 6.03 -1.67 12.86
C GLU A 79 4.53 -1.84 12.66
N PHE A 80 3.71 -1.03 13.33
CA PHE A 80 2.26 -1.04 13.15
C PHE A 80 1.85 -0.64 11.73
N ILE A 81 2.47 0.40 11.17
CA ILE A 81 2.26 0.80 9.77
C ILE A 81 2.58 -0.36 8.80
N ASN A 82 3.65 -1.10 9.06
CA ASN A 82 4.02 -2.28 8.25
C ASN A 82 3.03 -3.45 8.42
N GLN A 83 2.45 -3.62 9.61
CA GLN A 83 1.38 -4.60 9.85
C GLN A 83 0.14 -4.23 9.01
N VAL A 84 -0.32 -2.98 9.03
CA VAL A 84 -1.44 -2.50 8.20
C VAL A 84 -1.18 -2.75 6.71
N ARG A 85 0.03 -2.45 6.20
CA ARG A 85 0.40 -2.73 4.80
C ARG A 85 0.34 -4.22 4.47
N THR A 86 0.73 -5.07 5.41
CA THR A 86 0.66 -6.53 5.25
C THR A 86 -0.79 -7.01 5.18
N LYS A 87 -1.67 -6.47 6.04
CA LYS A 87 -3.10 -6.80 6.02
C LYS A 87 -3.79 -6.27 4.75
N ASN A 88 -3.47 -5.05 4.31
CA ASN A 88 -3.94 -4.49 3.04
C ASN A 88 -3.58 -5.39 1.85
N LYS A 89 -2.40 -6.03 1.89
CA LYS A 89 -1.98 -6.96 0.85
C LYS A 89 -2.89 -8.19 0.77
N VAL A 90 -3.28 -8.74 1.91
CA VAL A 90 -4.22 -9.87 2.01
C VAL A 90 -5.59 -9.46 1.48
N TRP A 91 -6.13 -8.37 1.98
CA TRP A 91 -7.43 -7.86 1.55
C TRP A 91 -7.47 -7.56 0.04
N SER A 92 -6.43 -6.92 -0.50
CA SER A 92 -6.31 -6.64 -1.94
C SER A 92 -6.30 -7.91 -2.78
N ALA A 93 -5.71 -9.01 -2.28
CA ALA A 93 -5.70 -10.29 -2.98
C ALA A 93 -7.12 -10.88 -3.10
N PHE A 94 -7.90 -10.88 -2.02
CA PHE A 94 -9.27 -11.37 -2.03
C PHE A 94 -10.19 -10.47 -2.86
N ARG A 95 -10.05 -9.15 -2.76
CA ARG A 95 -10.78 -8.19 -3.59
C ARG A 95 -10.52 -8.41 -5.07
N THR A 96 -9.26 -8.56 -5.46
CA THR A 96 -8.86 -8.85 -6.83
C THR A 96 -9.45 -10.18 -7.32
N HIS A 97 -9.32 -11.23 -6.49
CA HIS A 97 -9.86 -12.56 -6.83
C HIS A 97 -11.37 -12.50 -7.03
N ARG A 98 -12.10 -11.78 -6.20
CA ARG A 98 -13.55 -11.59 -6.39
C ARG A 98 -13.85 -10.84 -7.68
N MET A 99 -13.24 -9.68 -7.91
CA MET A 99 -13.43 -8.87 -9.12
C MET A 99 -13.17 -9.67 -10.40
N GLN A 100 -12.01 -10.34 -10.49
CA GLN A 100 -11.63 -11.09 -11.68
C GLN A 100 -12.60 -12.25 -11.99
N ASN A 101 -13.12 -12.94 -10.97
CA ASN A 101 -14.08 -14.01 -11.15
C ASN A 101 -15.47 -13.48 -11.57
N ASP A 102 -15.94 -12.37 -10.98
CA ASP A 102 -17.19 -11.75 -11.38
C ASP A 102 -17.13 -11.28 -12.84
N LEU A 103 -16.02 -10.67 -13.27
CA LEU A 103 -15.81 -10.27 -14.67
C LEU A 103 -15.77 -11.48 -15.61
N ALA A 104 -15.04 -12.53 -15.22
CA ALA A 104 -14.89 -13.75 -16.02
C ALA A 104 -16.21 -14.55 -16.13
N SER A 105 -17.13 -14.41 -15.17
CA SER A 105 -18.43 -15.07 -15.20
C SER A 105 -19.29 -14.70 -16.41
N LYS A 106 -18.97 -13.59 -17.09
CA LYS A 106 -19.69 -13.09 -18.27
C LYS A 106 -18.97 -13.37 -19.60
N LEU A 107 -17.86 -14.16 -19.58
CA LEU A 107 -17.10 -14.47 -20.80
C LEU A 107 -17.85 -15.30 -21.80
N LEU A 108 -18.69 -16.24 -21.32
CA LEU A 108 -19.40 -17.17 -22.18
C LEU A 108 -20.82 -16.70 -22.48
N ASP A 109 -21.29 -17.02 -23.67
CA ASP A 109 -22.70 -16.85 -24.05
C ASP A 109 -23.58 -18.01 -23.53
N GLU A 110 -24.86 -18.00 -23.90
CA GLU A 110 -25.86 -19.00 -23.49
C GLU A 110 -25.52 -20.42 -24.02
N ASN A 111 -24.75 -20.50 -25.10
CA ASN A 111 -24.30 -21.75 -25.71
C ASN A 111 -22.93 -22.23 -25.16
N GLY A 112 -22.37 -21.52 -24.17
CA GLY A 112 -21.07 -21.82 -23.60
C GLY A 112 -19.87 -21.39 -24.49
N GLN A 113 -20.12 -20.57 -25.52
CA GLN A 113 -19.07 -20.09 -26.41
C GLN A 113 -18.51 -18.74 -25.93
N LEU A 114 -17.21 -18.53 -26.18
CA LEU A 114 -16.55 -17.28 -25.83
C LEU A 114 -17.13 -16.12 -26.63
N LYS A 115 -17.67 -15.14 -25.93
CA LYS A 115 -18.20 -13.89 -26.55
C LYS A 115 -17.11 -13.13 -27.25
N LYS A 116 -17.48 -12.33 -28.27
CA LYS A 116 -16.57 -11.32 -28.82
C LYS A 116 -16.13 -10.33 -27.74
N PHE A 117 -14.89 -9.88 -27.78
CA PHE A 117 -14.30 -9.03 -26.73
C PHE A 117 -15.14 -7.78 -26.44
N ASP A 118 -15.59 -7.07 -27.48
CA ASP A 118 -16.38 -5.85 -27.32
C ASP A 118 -17.75 -6.13 -26.65
N LYS A 119 -18.40 -7.26 -27.01
CA LYS A 119 -19.65 -7.67 -26.39
C LYS A 119 -19.47 -8.03 -24.92
N TRP A 120 -18.38 -8.73 -24.58
CA TRP A 120 -18.05 -9.02 -23.19
C TRP A 120 -17.78 -7.73 -22.40
N LEU A 121 -17.04 -6.75 -22.96
CA LEU A 121 -16.80 -5.45 -22.32
C LEU A 121 -18.11 -4.70 -22.00
N GLU A 122 -19.07 -4.73 -22.94
CA GLU A 122 -20.38 -4.15 -22.71
C GLU A 122 -21.14 -4.83 -21.55
N ASP A 123 -21.13 -6.17 -21.54
CA ASP A 123 -21.81 -6.96 -20.50
C ASP A 123 -21.22 -6.76 -19.09
N ILE A 124 -19.92 -6.49 -18.97
CA ILE A 124 -19.24 -6.26 -17.68
C ILE A 124 -19.18 -4.79 -17.27
N LYS A 125 -19.62 -3.85 -18.12
CA LYS A 125 -19.48 -2.41 -17.88
C LYS A 125 -20.01 -1.97 -16.53
N GLY A 126 -21.22 -2.41 -16.15
CA GLY A 126 -21.82 -2.10 -14.86
C GLY A 126 -21.01 -2.61 -13.68
N MET A 127 -20.56 -3.87 -13.73
CA MET A 127 -19.73 -4.46 -12.67
C MET A 127 -18.37 -3.75 -12.56
N THR A 128 -17.76 -3.47 -13.70
CA THR A 128 -16.48 -2.76 -13.73
C THR A 128 -16.61 -1.37 -13.09
N ASN A 129 -17.66 -0.62 -13.42
CA ASN A 129 -17.94 0.70 -12.84
C ASN A 129 -18.14 0.64 -11.32
N HIS A 130 -18.73 -0.43 -10.78
CA HIS A 130 -18.79 -0.61 -9.33
C HIS A 130 -17.42 -0.84 -8.72
N TYR A 131 -16.64 -1.79 -9.26
CA TYR A 131 -15.33 -2.16 -8.70
C TYR A 131 -14.27 -1.06 -8.77
N VAL A 132 -14.24 -0.27 -9.84
CA VAL A 132 -13.23 0.80 -10.02
C VAL A 132 -13.78 2.21 -9.77
N GLY A 133 -15.06 2.34 -9.52
CA GLY A 133 -15.74 3.61 -9.29
C GLY A 133 -16.39 3.70 -7.91
N SER A 134 -17.69 3.41 -7.82
CA SER A 134 -18.47 3.68 -6.59
C SER A 134 -17.98 2.88 -5.38
N TRP A 135 -17.75 1.58 -5.54
CA TRP A 135 -17.26 0.74 -4.44
C TRP A 135 -15.84 1.11 -4.04
N LEU A 136 -14.92 1.25 -5.03
CA LEU A 136 -13.56 1.69 -4.76
C LEU A 136 -13.52 2.99 -3.95
N ARG A 137 -14.38 3.94 -4.29
CA ARG A 137 -14.48 5.23 -3.61
C ARG A 137 -14.89 5.09 -2.16
N THR A 138 -15.94 4.28 -1.91
CA THR A 138 -16.43 4.01 -0.56
C THR A 138 -15.39 3.28 0.28
N GLU A 139 -14.78 2.24 -0.29
CA GLU A 139 -13.72 1.46 0.34
C GLU A 139 -12.49 2.34 0.65
N TYR A 140 -12.04 3.14 -0.32
CA TYR A 140 -10.88 4.03 -0.14
C TYR A 140 -11.13 5.06 0.96
N ASN A 141 -12.27 5.76 0.94
CA ASN A 141 -12.61 6.75 1.96
C ASN A 141 -12.69 6.11 3.35
N THR A 142 -13.30 4.93 3.45
CA THR A 142 -13.39 4.19 4.72
C THR A 142 -12.00 3.75 5.19
N ALA A 143 -11.13 3.32 4.27
CA ALA A 143 -9.75 2.96 4.61
C ALA A 143 -8.95 4.16 5.16
N VAL A 144 -9.11 5.36 4.58
CA VAL A 144 -8.49 6.60 5.11
C VAL A 144 -8.98 6.89 6.52
N ILE A 145 -10.31 6.86 6.74
CA ILE A 145 -10.91 7.12 8.05
C ILE A 145 -10.42 6.11 9.10
N ARG A 146 -10.44 4.82 8.77
CA ARG A 146 -10.02 3.77 9.69
C ARG A 146 -8.52 3.77 9.99
N ALA A 147 -7.70 4.17 9.00
CA ALA A 147 -6.26 4.35 9.23
C ALA A 147 -5.96 5.55 10.14
N HIS A 148 -6.71 6.65 10.00
CA HIS A 148 -6.63 7.79 10.91
C HIS A 148 -6.98 7.35 12.35
N GLN A 149 -8.11 6.68 12.53
CA GLN A 149 -8.54 6.21 13.83
C GLN A 149 -7.58 5.17 14.44
N ALA A 150 -6.92 4.36 13.59
CA ALA A 150 -5.90 3.44 14.05
C ALA A 150 -4.64 4.15 14.56
N ALA A 151 -4.26 5.27 13.93
CA ALA A 151 -3.18 6.12 14.43
C ALA A 151 -3.55 6.75 15.79
N ASP A 152 -4.75 7.35 15.86
CA ASP A 152 -5.26 7.95 17.10
C ASP A 152 -5.32 6.90 18.23
N TRP A 153 -5.75 5.66 17.92
CA TRP A 153 -5.77 4.57 18.89
C TRP A 153 -4.36 4.25 19.43
N LYS A 154 -3.34 4.24 18.59
CA LYS A 154 -1.96 4.01 19.01
C LYS A 154 -1.43 5.12 19.92
N HIS A 155 -1.86 6.34 19.71
CA HIS A 155 -1.60 7.44 20.63
C HIS A 155 -2.35 7.25 21.95
N PHE A 156 -3.65 6.90 21.92
CA PHE A 156 -4.46 6.68 23.10
C PHE A 156 -3.90 5.59 24.02
N GLU A 157 -3.34 4.51 23.45
CA GLU A 157 -2.66 3.47 24.22
C GLU A 157 -1.45 4.01 25.01
N GLN A 158 -0.74 5.00 24.46
CA GLN A 158 0.46 5.59 25.10
C GLN A 158 0.09 6.54 26.24
N GLU A 159 -1.05 7.20 26.14
CA GLU A 159 -1.53 8.20 27.12
C GLU A 159 -2.55 7.62 28.12
N ALA A 160 -2.80 6.30 28.10
CA ALA A 160 -3.85 5.66 28.89
C ALA A 160 -3.68 5.80 30.41
N ASP A 161 -2.46 6.00 30.89
CA ASP A 161 -2.17 6.26 32.32
C ASP A 161 -2.73 7.62 32.80
N VAL A 162 -2.84 8.60 31.90
CA VAL A 162 -3.34 9.94 32.18
C VAL A 162 -4.81 10.07 31.79
N PHE A 163 -5.17 9.55 30.63
CA PHE A 163 -6.54 9.58 30.08
C PHE A 163 -7.05 8.15 29.83
N PRO A 164 -7.52 7.46 30.86
CA PRO A 164 -7.84 6.03 30.78
C PRO A 164 -9.10 5.73 29.98
N ASN A 165 -9.95 6.73 29.72
CA ASN A 165 -11.24 6.55 29.10
C ASN A 165 -11.30 7.20 27.71
N LEU A 166 -12.15 6.65 26.86
CA LEU A 166 -12.46 7.17 25.53
C LEU A 166 -13.93 7.55 25.47
N ARG A 167 -14.21 8.76 24.96
CA ARG A 167 -15.55 9.26 24.70
C ARG A 167 -15.88 9.19 23.21
N TRP A 168 -17.07 8.69 22.89
CA TRP A 168 -17.60 8.73 21.53
C TRP A 168 -18.03 10.15 21.18
N MET A 169 -17.44 10.70 20.08
CA MET A 169 -17.68 12.05 19.61
C MET A 169 -18.63 12.06 18.41
N PRO A 170 -19.42 13.14 18.23
CA PRO A 170 -20.31 13.28 17.08
C PRO A 170 -19.60 13.16 15.75
N THR A 171 -20.35 12.71 14.74
CA THR A 171 -19.87 12.72 13.36
C THR A 171 -19.76 14.14 12.81
N THR A 172 -18.78 14.37 11.94
CA THR A 172 -18.68 15.61 11.14
C THR A 172 -19.41 15.48 9.79
N SER A 173 -20.07 14.34 9.54
CA SER A 173 -20.85 14.10 8.33
C SER A 173 -22.23 14.73 8.44
N PRO A 174 -22.75 15.36 7.36
CA PRO A 174 -24.16 15.76 7.31
C PRO A 174 -25.12 14.57 7.22
N LEU A 175 -24.58 13.39 6.85
CA LEU A 175 -25.31 12.12 6.84
C LEU A 175 -24.83 11.29 8.02
N GLU A 176 -25.53 11.38 9.12
CA GLU A 176 -25.26 10.61 10.33
C GLU A 176 -25.96 9.25 10.32
N ASP A 177 -25.36 8.24 10.94
CA ASP A 177 -26.05 6.97 11.21
C ASP A 177 -26.83 7.11 12.53
N PRO A 178 -28.16 6.90 12.53
CA PRO A 178 -28.98 7.00 13.75
C PRO A 178 -28.51 6.07 14.87
N LYS A 179 -27.89 4.94 14.53
CA LYS A 179 -27.36 3.99 15.51
C LYS A 179 -26.13 4.51 16.24
N HIS A 180 -25.30 5.29 15.56
CA HIS A 180 -24.17 5.95 16.18
C HIS A 180 -24.59 7.20 16.96
N ARG A 181 -25.71 7.82 16.59
CA ARG A 181 -26.24 9.00 17.29
C ARG A 181 -26.44 8.71 18.77
N GLN A 182 -27.00 7.56 19.15
CA GLN A 182 -27.20 7.19 20.54
C GLN A 182 -25.90 7.18 21.36
N CYS A 183 -24.76 6.81 20.74
CA CYS A 183 -23.46 6.77 21.43
C CYS A 183 -22.99 8.18 21.80
N TRP A 184 -23.04 9.15 20.89
CA TRP A 184 -22.57 10.50 21.25
C TRP A 184 -23.60 11.31 22.02
N GLU A 185 -24.90 11.12 21.82
CA GLU A 185 -25.97 11.76 22.61
C GLU A 185 -25.89 11.32 24.08
N ALA A 186 -25.65 10.04 24.31
CA ALA A 186 -25.40 9.51 25.68
C ALA A 186 -24.00 9.89 26.21
N LYS A 187 -23.16 10.55 25.40
CA LYS A 187 -21.75 10.82 25.74
C LYS A 187 -21.03 9.56 26.20
N LEU A 188 -21.24 8.43 25.48
CA LEU A 188 -20.67 7.14 25.84
C LEU A 188 -19.17 7.27 26.11
N THR A 189 -18.80 6.97 27.36
CA THR A 189 -17.44 7.06 27.89
C THR A 189 -17.07 5.73 28.51
N LEU A 190 -16.07 5.05 27.96
CA LEU A 190 -15.63 3.71 28.36
C LEU A 190 -14.12 3.66 28.53
N PRO A 191 -13.59 2.81 29.42
CA PRO A 191 -12.15 2.54 29.47
C PRO A 191 -11.61 2.10 28.11
N ILE A 192 -10.35 2.46 27.79
CA ILE A 192 -9.72 2.06 26.53
C ILE A 192 -9.69 0.54 26.31
N ASN A 193 -9.60 -0.23 27.38
CA ASN A 193 -9.60 -1.70 27.36
C ASN A 193 -11.01 -2.33 27.45
N HIS A 194 -12.08 -1.53 27.32
CA HIS A 194 -13.44 -2.06 27.40
C HIS A 194 -13.75 -2.93 26.16
N PRO A 195 -14.33 -4.15 26.32
CA PRO A 195 -14.62 -5.08 25.20
C PRO A 195 -15.49 -4.49 24.09
N PHE A 196 -16.32 -3.50 24.40
CA PHE A 196 -17.14 -2.78 23.41
C PHE A 196 -16.31 -2.27 22.23
N TRP A 197 -15.07 -1.84 22.46
CA TRP A 197 -14.19 -1.30 21.42
C TRP A 197 -13.61 -2.35 20.48
N GLU A 198 -13.74 -3.63 20.78
CA GLU A 198 -13.28 -4.71 19.91
C GLU A 198 -14.13 -4.78 18.63
N ASP A 199 -15.46 -4.66 18.77
CA ASP A 199 -16.43 -4.79 17.68
C ASP A 199 -17.05 -3.45 17.27
N HIS A 200 -17.29 -2.55 18.23
CA HIS A 200 -17.97 -1.27 18.05
C HIS A 200 -16.97 -0.12 18.14
N HIS A 201 -16.40 0.22 17.01
CA HIS A 201 -15.44 1.32 16.90
C HIS A 201 -15.97 2.35 15.91
N PRO A 202 -15.77 3.69 16.09
CA PRO A 202 -16.02 4.64 15.03
C PRO A 202 -15.36 4.16 13.74
N GLY A 203 -16.14 4.07 12.64
CA GLY A 203 -15.69 3.40 11.41
C GLY A 203 -16.15 1.94 11.25
N ASP A 204 -17.02 1.42 12.12
CA ASP A 204 -17.72 0.14 11.92
C ASP A 204 -18.85 0.24 10.86
N ARG A 205 -18.99 1.40 10.24
CA ARG A 205 -19.87 1.74 9.13
C ARG A 205 -19.12 2.36 7.97
N TRP A 206 -19.54 2.04 6.75
CA TRP A 206 -18.96 2.66 5.55
C TRP A 206 -19.10 4.17 5.59
N ASN A 207 -17.98 4.90 5.37
CA ASN A 207 -17.90 6.36 5.41
C ASN A 207 -18.26 7.00 6.78
N CYS A 208 -18.24 6.25 7.87
CA CYS A 208 -18.46 6.79 9.21
C CYS A 208 -17.37 7.82 9.59
N LYS A 209 -17.81 9.02 10.03
CA LYS A 209 -16.92 10.11 10.45
C LYS A 209 -17.03 10.44 11.93
N CYS A 210 -17.51 9.50 12.74
CA CYS A 210 -17.40 9.59 14.19
C CYS A 210 -15.94 9.48 14.61
N ARG A 211 -15.62 9.97 15.80
CA ARG A 211 -14.28 9.90 16.40
C ARG A 211 -14.37 9.52 17.87
N LEU A 212 -13.23 9.12 18.42
CA LEU A 212 -13.04 9.00 19.86
C LEU A 212 -12.23 10.19 20.37
N LYS A 213 -12.41 10.54 21.63
CA LYS A 213 -11.60 11.50 22.35
C LYS A 213 -11.19 10.92 23.68
N GLN A 214 -9.91 11.01 24.01
CA GLN A 214 -9.43 10.66 25.35
C GLN A 214 -10.00 11.59 26.41
N THR A 215 -10.25 11.05 27.60
CA THR A 215 -10.81 11.78 28.73
C THR A 215 -10.54 11.06 30.05
N ASP A 216 -10.52 11.84 31.15
CA ASP A 216 -10.55 11.37 32.53
C ASP A 216 -11.97 11.40 33.11
N GLU A 217 -12.98 11.76 32.30
CA GLU A 217 -14.38 11.79 32.73
C GLU A 217 -14.89 10.41 33.13
N PRO A 218 -15.87 10.35 34.07
CA PRO A 218 -16.40 9.10 34.60
C PRO A 218 -16.98 8.19 33.51
N VAL A 219 -16.76 6.88 33.67
CA VAL A 219 -17.34 5.83 32.82
C VAL A 219 -18.85 5.78 32.98
N ASN A 220 -19.57 5.56 31.88
CA ASN A 220 -21.02 5.41 31.84
C ASN A 220 -21.48 4.19 31.02
N ASP A 221 -20.80 3.06 31.16
CA ASP A 221 -21.09 1.79 30.46
C ASP A 221 -22.54 1.31 30.64
N TYR A 222 -23.19 1.70 31.75
CA TYR A 222 -24.58 1.38 32.04
C TYR A 222 -25.57 1.85 30.97
N VAL A 223 -25.24 2.84 30.14
CA VAL A 223 -26.12 3.32 29.05
C VAL A 223 -26.20 2.35 27.87
N ILE A 224 -25.22 1.46 27.71
CA ILE A 224 -25.13 0.51 26.57
C ILE A 224 -26.33 -0.42 26.53
N LYS A 225 -26.86 -0.84 27.70
CA LYS A 225 -28.04 -1.72 27.79
C LYS A 225 -29.30 -1.12 27.16
N ASP A 226 -29.37 0.21 27.10
CA ASP A 226 -30.51 0.94 26.56
C ASP A 226 -30.35 1.26 25.06
N PHE A 227 -29.20 0.93 24.47
CA PHE A 227 -28.96 1.17 23.06
C PHE A 227 -29.68 0.16 22.18
N TYR A 228 -30.18 0.62 21.05
CA TYR A 228 -30.55 -0.27 19.97
C TYR A 228 -29.32 -1.07 19.51
N PRO A 229 -29.47 -2.37 19.24
CA PRO A 229 -28.34 -3.17 18.79
C PRO A 229 -27.64 -2.51 17.58
N VAL A 230 -26.39 -2.15 17.77
CA VAL A 230 -25.51 -1.71 16.70
C VAL A 230 -24.82 -2.97 16.18
N VAL A 231 -25.17 -3.39 14.96
CA VAL A 231 -24.44 -4.49 14.32
C VAL A 231 -23.46 -3.85 13.35
N PRO A 232 -22.15 -4.00 13.54
CA PRO A 232 -21.15 -3.51 12.59
C PRO A 232 -21.40 -4.03 11.18
N GLN A 233 -21.03 -3.26 10.18
CA GLN A 233 -21.12 -3.74 8.80
C GLN A 233 -20.03 -4.74 8.50
N ALA A 234 -20.37 -5.78 7.73
CA ALA A 234 -19.42 -6.85 7.38
C ALA A 234 -18.10 -6.29 6.81
N GLY A 235 -17.00 -6.74 7.35
CA GLY A 235 -15.66 -6.24 7.04
C GLY A 235 -15.18 -5.08 7.91
N LEU A 236 -16.02 -4.55 8.80
CA LEU A 236 -15.74 -3.38 9.64
C LEU A 236 -15.94 -3.66 11.14
N ASP A 237 -16.27 -4.89 11.51
CA ASP A 237 -16.51 -5.37 12.88
C ASP A 237 -15.20 -5.70 13.60
N ASN A 238 -14.28 -4.76 13.61
CA ASN A 238 -13.00 -4.84 14.30
C ASN A 238 -12.46 -3.45 14.64
N ASN A 239 -11.57 -3.38 15.61
CA ASN A 239 -10.80 -2.17 15.88
C ASN A 239 -9.48 -2.19 15.09
N PRO A 240 -9.32 -1.34 14.07
CA PRO A 240 -8.12 -1.31 13.23
C PRO A 240 -6.85 -0.89 14.00
N GLY A 241 -7.00 -0.18 15.12
CA GLY A 241 -5.89 0.20 16.00
C GLY A 241 -5.34 -0.99 16.79
N VAL A 242 -6.15 -2.03 17.02
CA VAL A 242 -5.75 -3.24 17.75
C VAL A 242 -5.17 -4.29 16.80
N ASP A 243 -5.87 -4.62 15.71
CA ASP A 243 -5.52 -5.76 14.87
C ASP A 243 -4.83 -5.38 13.54
N ALA A 244 -4.64 -4.09 13.30
CA ALA A 244 -4.02 -3.53 12.08
C ALA A 244 -4.77 -3.87 10.77
N LYS A 245 -6.07 -4.22 10.84
CA LYS A 245 -6.90 -4.51 9.67
C LYS A 245 -7.82 -3.33 9.38
N LEU A 246 -7.64 -2.67 8.23
CA LEU A 246 -8.61 -1.66 7.77
C LEU A 246 -9.93 -2.30 7.34
N PHE A 247 -9.89 -3.55 6.89
CA PHE A 247 -11.04 -4.41 6.62
C PHE A 247 -10.72 -5.80 7.13
N ASN A 248 -11.66 -6.40 7.87
CA ASN A 248 -11.45 -7.72 8.44
C ASN A 248 -12.05 -8.86 7.61
N ASP A 249 -11.92 -10.07 8.11
CA ASP A 249 -12.21 -11.31 7.38
C ASP A 249 -13.72 -11.59 7.23
N THR A 250 -14.61 -10.78 7.85
CA THR A 250 -16.07 -10.85 7.65
C THR A 250 -16.52 -10.15 6.37
N HIS A 251 -15.61 -9.38 5.71
CA HIS A 251 -15.91 -8.73 4.46
C HIS A 251 -16.30 -9.73 3.36
N PRO A 252 -17.34 -9.46 2.54
CA PRO A 252 -17.84 -10.38 1.51
C PRO A 252 -16.82 -10.84 0.44
N TYR A 253 -15.65 -10.22 0.36
CA TYR A 253 -14.58 -10.67 -0.51
C TYR A 253 -13.87 -11.92 0.02
N PHE A 254 -13.82 -12.11 1.35
CA PHE A 254 -13.27 -13.30 1.96
C PHE A 254 -14.22 -14.48 1.81
N LYS A 255 -13.68 -15.68 1.92
CA LYS A 255 -14.48 -16.89 1.98
C LYS A 255 -14.75 -17.25 3.43
N SER A 256 -15.94 -17.72 3.70
CA SER A 256 -16.37 -18.12 5.05
C SER A 256 -15.60 -19.34 5.60
N ASP A 257 -15.00 -20.13 4.71
CA ASP A 257 -14.33 -21.37 5.05
C ASP A 257 -13.08 -21.59 4.18
N CYS A 258 -12.03 -22.13 4.80
CA CYS A 258 -10.81 -22.50 4.10
C CYS A 258 -11.04 -23.58 3.03
N GLU A 259 -11.97 -24.51 3.22
CA GLU A 259 -12.23 -25.58 2.26
C GLU A 259 -12.75 -25.08 0.91
N VAL A 260 -13.50 -23.96 0.93
CA VAL A 260 -13.99 -23.30 -0.29
C VAL A 260 -13.07 -22.15 -0.75
N CYS A 261 -11.96 -21.93 -0.05
CA CYS A 261 -11.02 -20.89 -0.39
C CYS A 261 -10.17 -21.31 -1.62
N PRO A 262 -10.03 -20.44 -2.63
CA PRO A 262 -9.25 -20.76 -3.83
C PRO A 262 -7.75 -20.96 -3.56
N PHE A 263 -7.27 -20.48 -2.42
CA PHE A 263 -5.87 -20.57 -1.99
C PHE A 263 -5.60 -21.72 -1.01
N TYR A 264 -6.62 -22.53 -0.70
CA TYR A 264 -6.50 -23.64 0.23
C TYR A 264 -5.63 -24.77 -0.38
N ASP A 265 -4.58 -25.15 0.33
CA ASP A 265 -3.71 -26.26 -0.01
C ASP A 265 -3.82 -27.34 1.09
N LYS A 266 -4.62 -28.37 0.83
CA LYS A 266 -4.89 -29.47 1.78
C LYS A 266 -3.63 -30.19 2.25
N LYS A 267 -2.58 -30.28 1.41
CA LYS A 267 -1.31 -30.91 1.76
C LYS A 267 -0.46 -30.10 2.74
N LYS A 268 -0.66 -28.78 2.76
CA LYS A 268 0.08 -27.87 3.63
C LYS A 268 -0.71 -27.47 4.88
N SER A 269 -2.04 -27.57 4.86
CA SER A 269 -2.89 -27.23 6.00
C SER A 269 -2.77 -28.24 7.16
N GLN A 270 -2.37 -29.49 6.89
CA GLN A 270 -2.15 -30.50 7.94
C GLN A 270 -0.99 -30.17 8.89
N LEU A 271 -0.13 -29.21 8.54
CA LEU A 271 0.95 -28.71 9.42
C LEU A 271 0.50 -27.59 10.37
N PHE A 272 -0.71 -27.06 10.19
CA PHE A 272 -1.25 -25.95 10.98
C PHE A 272 -2.66 -26.28 11.46
N THR A 273 -2.75 -27.19 12.43
CA THR A 273 -4.01 -27.61 13.07
C THR A 273 -4.59 -26.57 14.06
N ASN A 274 -4.33 -25.29 13.89
CA ASN A 274 -4.96 -24.27 14.70
C ASN A 274 -6.17 -23.69 13.97
N ALA A 275 -7.34 -23.91 14.53
CA ALA A 275 -8.65 -23.42 14.08
C ALA A 275 -8.78 -21.89 13.92
N ASN A 276 -7.70 -21.14 14.16
CA ASN A 276 -7.57 -19.69 14.00
C ASN A 276 -6.54 -19.33 12.91
N ALA A 277 -6.47 -20.10 11.81
CA ALA A 277 -5.59 -19.75 10.69
C ALA A 277 -6.02 -18.42 10.08
N ASN A 278 -5.40 -17.35 10.55
CA ASN A 278 -5.56 -16.01 10.01
C ASN A 278 -5.11 -15.98 8.55
N CYS A 279 -5.96 -15.51 7.63
CA CYS A 279 -5.64 -15.40 6.20
C CYS A 279 -4.33 -14.66 5.94
N SER A 280 -3.93 -13.74 6.81
CA SER A 280 -2.66 -13.01 6.71
C SER A 280 -1.41 -13.88 6.86
N SER A 281 -1.51 -15.06 7.46
CA SER A 281 -0.43 -16.06 7.58
C SER A 281 -0.61 -17.26 6.67
N CYS A 282 -1.64 -17.26 5.81
CA CYS A 282 -1.95 -18.37 4.91
C CYS A 282 -0.87 -18.55 3.84
N GLN A 283 -0.17 -19.69 3.87
CA GLN A 283 0.87 -20.03 2.90
C GLN A 283 0.32 -20.18 1.48
N GLY A 284 -0.89 -20.73 1.33
CA GLY A 284 -1.56 -20.85 0.04
C GLY A 284 -1.80 -19.49 -0.61
N LEU A 285 -2.32 -18.52 0.15
CA LEU A 285 -2.48 -17.14 -0.32
C LEU A 285 -1.13 -16.51 -0.64
N THR A 286 -0.15 -16.61 0.28
CA THR A 286 1.18 -16.01 0.11
C THR A 286 1.87 -16.50 -1.17
N ASN A 287 1.75 -17.79 -1.50
CA ASN A 287 2.33 -18.35 -2.72
C ASN A 287 1.63 -17.89 -4.02
N ASN A 288 0.38 -17.43 -3.94
CA ASN A 288 -0.40 -16.95 -5.09
C ASN A 288 -0.36 -15.43 -5.25
N ILE A 289 0.14 -14.68 -4.27
CA ILE A 289 0.31 -13.24 -4.41
C ILE A 289 1.41 -12.95 -5.43
N PRO A 290 1.14 -12.16 -6.48
CA PRO A 290 2.13 -11.83 -7.49
C PRO A 290 3.40 -11.21 -6.89
N ILE A 291 4.56 -11.55 -7.43
CA ILE A 291 5.82 -10.92 -7.07
C ILE A 291 5.78 -9.47 -7.54
N SER A 292 6.14 -8.52 -6.66
CA SER A 292 6.16 -7.10 -6.98
C SER A 292 6.89 -6.82 -8.30
N PRO A 293 6.32 -6.03 -9.23
CA PRO A 293 6.99 -5.61 -10.45
C PRO A 293 8.38 -5.03 -10.19
N ILE A 294 8.53 -4.28 -9.11
CA ILE A 294 9.82 -3.78 -8.62
C ILE A 294 10.78 -4.92 -8.33
N LYS A 295 10.37 -5.95 -7.57
CA LYS A 295 11.22 -7.12 -7.27
C LYS A 295 11.52 -7.97 -8.50
N GLN A 296 10.56 -8.11 -9.42
CA GLN A 296 10.79 -8.80 -10.70
C GLN A 296 11.86 -8.08 -11.51
N LYS A 297 11.73 -6.77 -11.65
CA LYS A 297 12.70 -5.93 -12.37
C LYS A 297 14.08 -5.94 -11.71
N GLN A 298 14.15 -5.85 -10.37
CA GLN A 298 15.42 -5.99 -9.63
C GLN A 298 16.11 -7.31 -9.95
N LYS A 299 15.36 -8.41 -9.91
CA LYS A 299 15.90 -9.74 -10.20
C LYS A 299 16.40 -9.82 -11.65
N SER A 300 15.64 -9.33 -12.63
CA SER A 300 16.05 -9.32 -14.03
C SER A 300 17.33 -8.52 -14.25
N ILE A 301 17.45 -7.33 -13.68
CA ILE A 301 18.66 -6.49 -13.77
C ILE A 301 19.88 -7.21 -13.16
N LEU A 302 19.74 -7.80 -11.99
CA LEU A 302 20.84 -8.48 -11.29
C LEU A 302 21.31 -9.78 -11.99
N LEU A 303 20.49 -10.33 -12.87
CA LEU A 303 20.78 -11.53 -13.69
C LEU A 303 21.15 -11.19 -15.14
N ASP A 304 21.09 -9.91 -15.54
CA ASP A 304 21.41 -9.49 -16.89
C ASP A 304 22.94 -9.61 -17.14
N PRO A 305 23.36 -10.43 -18.12
CA PRO A 305 24.77 -10.64 -18.44
C PRO A 305 25.45 -9.38 -19.01
N ASN A 306 24.68 -8.41 -19.51
CA ASN A 306 25.21 -7.17 -20.05
C ASN A 306 25.50 -6.10 -18.97
N ILE A 307 25.24 -6.39 -17.72
CA ILE A 307 25.59 -5.50 -16.61
C ILE A 307 27.07 -5.69 -16.24
N HIS A 308 27.87 -4.67 -16.45
CA HIS A 308 29.30 -4.71 -16.18
C HIS A 308 29.64 -4.37 -14.71
N TYR A 309 30.60 -5.10 -14.15
CA TYR A 309 31.10 -4.92 -12.79
C TYR A 309 32.60 -4.67 -12.80
N ASP A 310 33.01 -3.41 -12.73
CA ASP A 310 34.41 -2.96 -12.82
C ASP A 310 34.66 -1.69 -11.98
N SER A 311 35.81 -1.07 -12.19
CA SER A 311 36.07 0.30 -11.74
C SER A 311 36.13 1.23 -12.93
N HIS A 312 35.11 2.07 -13.10
CA HIS A 312 35.02 2.99 -14.21
C HIS A 312 35.58 4.37 -13.84
N PRO A 313 36.51 4.95 -14.61
CA PRO A 313 36.98 6.31 -14.38
C PRO A 313 35.86 7.30 -14.73
N LEU A 314 35.57 8.25 -13.83
CA LEU A 314 34.70 9.39 -14.10
C LEU A 314 35.58 10.57 -14.51
N GLN A 315 35.39 11.07 -15.72
CA GLN A 315 36.00 12.31 -16.17
C GLN A 315 35.05 13.47 -15.92
N PHE A 316 35.36 14.29 -14.95
CA PHE A 316 34.68 15.57 -14.73
C PHE A 316 35.56 16.69 -15.27
N ASN A 317 34.95 17.70 -15.91
CA ASN A 317 35.63 18.87 -16.43
C ASN A 317 36.59 19.46 -15.38
N ASN A 318 37.89 19.34 -15.62
CA ASN A 318 38.99 19.94 -14.91
C ASN A 318 39.25 19.56 -13.42
N LEU A 319 38.65 18.49 -12.92
CA LEU A 319 38.98 17.95 -11.58
C LEU A 319 39.56 16.55 -11.66
N ALA A 320 40.34 16.18 -10.64
CA ALA A 320 40.99 14.88 -10.57
C ALA A 320 40.08 13.72 -10.95
N THR A 321 40.59 12.80 -11.78
CA THR A 321 39.83 11.61 -12.24
C THR A 321 39.38 10.81 -11.05
N ARG A 322 38.06 10.84 -10.78
CA ARG A 322 37.45 9.99 -9.76
C ARG A 322 37.07 8.65 -10.37
N LYS A 323 37.01 7.61 -9.56
CA LYS A 323 36.62 6.27 -10.00
C LYS A 323 35.32 5.86 -9.34
N ILE A 324 34.32 5.48 -10.14
CA ILE A 324 33.15 4.76 -9.64
C ILE A 324 33.49 3.27 -9.58
N LEU A 325 33.26 2.69 -8.39
CA LEU A 325 33.42 1.26 -8.19
C LEU A 325 32.10 0.56 -8.46
N ARG A 326 32.00 -0.19 -9.59
CA ARG A 326 30.83 -0.94 -10.00
C ARG A 326 30.88 -2.38 -9.48
N LYS A 327 30.34 -2.63 -8.28
CA LYS A 327 30.20 -3.97 -7.71
C LYS A 327 28.74 -4.39 -7.65
N LYS A 328 28.46 -5.68 -7.83
CA LYS A 328 27.09 -6.25 -7.77
C LYS A 328 26.35 -5.85 -6.49
N GLN A 329 27.04 -5.80 -5.35
CA GLN A 329 26.44 -5.38 -4.08
C GLN A 329 25.99 -3.91 -4.10
N PHE A 330 26.75 -3.01 -4.76
CA PHE A 330 26.37 -1.60 -4.85
C PHE A 330 25.19 -1.39 -5.78
N LEU A 331 25.15 -2.11 -6.91
CA LEU A 331 23.99 -2.13 -7.79
C LEU A 331 22.74 -2.63 -7.04
N LYS A 332 22.85 -3.75 -6.33
CA LYS A 332 21.77 -4.30 -5.52
C LYS A 332 21.27 -3.27 -4.50
N ASN A 333 22.14 -2.64 -3.75
CA ASN A 333 21.77 -1.60 -2.78
C ASN A 333 21.04 -0.42 -3.44
N MET A 334 21.50 0.02 -4.62
CA MET A 334 20.88 1.13 -5.34
C MET A 334 19.47 0.76 -5.81
N LEU A 335 19.29 -0.44 -6.38
CA LEU A 335 18.00 -0.96 -6.80
C LEU A 335 17.02 -1.14 -5.61
N GLU A 336 17.51 -1.53 -4.44
CA GLU A 336 16.69 -1.65 -3.21
C GLU A 336 16.14 -0.30 -2.73
N HIS A 337 16.77 0.81 -3.10
CA HIS A 337 16.31 2.15 -2.78
C HIS A 337 15.36 2.75 -3.85
N CYS A 338 15.20 2.11 -5.01
CA CYS A 338 14.28 2.58 -6.05
C CYS A 338 12.82 2.42 -5.61
N ARG A 339 12.00 3.43 -5.91
CA ARG A 339 10.56 3.47 -5.62
C ARG A 339 9.69 3.08 -6.80
N SER A 340 10.28 3.05 -8.01
CA SER A 340 9.56 2.74 -9.26
C SER A 340 10.45 1.96 -10.23
N VAL A 341 9.81 1.33 -11.22
CA VAL A 341 10.51 0.65 -12.32
C VAL A 341 11.30 1.65 -13.16
N THR A 342 10.78 2.86 -13.36
CA THR A 342 11.47 3.93 -14.10
C THR A 342 12.76 4.41 -13.42
N GLU A 343 12.76 4.49 -12.08
CA GLU A 343 14.00 4.74 -11.32
C GLU A 343 15.03 3.62 -11.53
N MET A 344 14.59 2.36 -11.63
CA MET A 344 15.49 1.23 -11.91
C MET A 344 16.07 1.27 -13.33
N ASP A 345 15.27 1.67 -14.32
CA ASP A 345 15.76 1.86 -15.68
C ASP A 345 16.79 2.99 -15.74
N ALA A 346 16.59 4.07 -15.00
CA ALA A 346 17.57 5.14 -14.84
C ALA A 346 18.84 4.65 -14.10
N VAL A 347 18.73 3.72 -13.13
CA VAL A 347 19.90 3.07 -12.50
C VAL A 347 20.68 2.26 -13.54
N VAL A 348 20.02 1.45 -14.36
CA VAL A 348 20.69 0.66 -15.41
C VAL A 348 21.38 1.57 -16.42
N TYR A 349 20.72 2.64 -16.85
CA TYR A 349 21.31 3.64 -17.75
C TYR A 349 22.56 4.29 -17.14
N PHE A 350 22.46 4.79 -15.90
CA PHE A 350 23.60 5.32 -15.17
C PHE A 350 24.72 4.29 -15.01
N TRP A 351 24.36 3.06 -14.66
CA TRP A 351 25.35 2.00 -14.41
C TRP A 351 26.18 1.68 -15.64
N ASN A 352 25.57 1.70 -16.83
CA ASN A 352 26.25 1.40 -18.08
C ASN A 352 26.97 2.63 -18.66
N ILE A 353 26.50 3.85 -18.38
CA ILE A 353 27.05 5.09 -18.95
C ILE A 353 27.28 6.13 -17.84
N PRO A 354 28.20 5.89 -16.89
CA PRO A 354 28.39 6.77 -15.74
C PRO A 354 28.91 8.17 -16.11
N ASN A 355 29.53 8.34 -17.27
CA ASN A 355 30.00 9.64 -17.77
C ASN A 355 28.88 10.65 -18.15
N LYS A 356 27.63 10.22 -18.13
CA LYS A 356 26.47 11.11 -18.33
C LYS A 356 26.03 11.86 -17.08
N LEU A 357 26.71 11.66 -15.96
CA LEU A 357 26.47 12.39 -14.71
C LEU A 357 27.02 13.80 -14.78
N LYS A 358 26.23 14.79 -14.34
CA LYS A 358 26.68 16.17 -14.09
C LYS A 358 26.76 16.39 -12.60
N HIS A 359 27.95 16.69 -12.08
CA HIS A 359 28.14 16.98 -10.66
C HIS A 359 27.34 18.22 -10.23
N ILE A 360 26.62 18.14 -9.13
CA ILE A 360 25.82 19.23 -8.56
C ILE A 360 26.52 19.80 -7.34
N ARG A 361 26.78 18.96 -6.32
CA ARG A 361 27.33 19.41 -5.04
C ARG A 361 27.88 18.26 -4.21
N VAL A 362 28.63 18.65 -3.18
CA VAL A 362 28.99 17.78 -2.06
C VAL A 362 27.90 17.89 -0.99
N SER A 363 27.43 16.76 -0.47
CA SER A 363 26.43 16.69 0.58
C SER A 363 27.08 16.08 1.84
N PRO A 364 27.16 16.83 2.96
CA PRO A 364 27.80 16.34 4.18
C PRO A 364 26.97 15.24 4.86
N PHE A 365 27.62 14.51 5.78
CA PHE A 365 26.93 13.52 6.58
C PHE A 365 25.81 14.12 7.43
N GLY A 366 24.64 13.50 7.37
CA GLY A 366 23.51 13.84 8.22
C GLY A 366 22.74 15.08 7.80
N GLU A 367 23.05 15.67 6.64
CA GLU A 367 22.26 16.77 6.09
C GLU A 367 20.78 16.41 6.04
N GLY A 368 19.92 17.28 6.58
CA GLY A 368 18.46 17.09 6.65
C GLY A 368 17.99 16.02 7.66
N LYS A 369 18.89 15.54 8.56
CA LYS A 369 18.55 14.57 9.60
C LYS A 369 18.73 15.14 10.99
N ASN A 370 17.92 14.68 11.93
CA ASN A 370 18.14 14.98 13.34
C ASN A 370 19.41 14.24 13.83
N LEU A 371 20.49 15.00 13.98
CA LEU A 371 21.78 14.46 14.42
C LEU A 371 21.79 14.01 15.89
N ASN A 372 20.78 14.38 16.68
CA ASN A 372 20.62 13.90 18.06
C ASN A 372 19.94 12.53 18.13
N ASP A 373 19.34 12.05 17.04
CA ASP A 373 18.74 10.71 16.98
C ASP A 373 19.82 9.62 17.11
N PRO A 374 19.71 8.72 18.12
CA PRO A 374 20.68 7.63 18.32
C PRO A 374 20.79 6.69 17.09
N LYS A 375 19.69 6.46 16.36
CA LYS A 375 19.67 5.63 15.14
C LYS A 375 20.48 6.30 14.02
N VAL A 376 20.31 7.62 13.85
CA VAL A 376 21.07 8.41 12.87
C VAL A 376 22.56 8.37 13.23
N GLN A 377 22.91 8.63 14.48
CA GLN A 377 24.30 8.58 14.98
C GLN A 377 24.94 7.20 14.75
N LYS A 378 24.22 6.12 15.09
CA LYS A 378 24.68 4.75 14.88
C LYS A 378 24.97 4.48 13.39
N ASN A 379 24.10 4.94 12.48
CA ASN A 379 24.28 4.77 11.04
C ASN A 379 25.47 5.57 10.51
N LEU A 380 25.64 6.81 10.96
CA LEU A 380 26.78 7.66 10.58
C LEU A 380 28.11 7.06 11.06
N ARG A 381 28.15 6.55 12.30
CA ARG A 381 29.34 5.84 12.83
C ARG A 381 29.69 4.61 12.00
N LYS A 382 28.68 3.81 11.58
CA LYS A 382 28.90 2.65 10.70
C LYS A 382 29.49 3.06 9.35
N LYS A 383 28.98 4.13 8.73
CA LYS A 383 29.51 4.65 7.46
C LYS A 383 30.95 5.14 7.59
N ARG A 384 31.27 5.92 8.62
CA ARG A 384 32.65 6.38 8.91
C ARG A 384 33.62 5.21 9.12
N LYS A 385 33.19 4.16 9.85
CA LYS A 385 34.01 2.92 10.01
C LYS A 385 34.27 2.23 8.67
N ARG A 386 33.31 2.29 7.72
CA ARG A 386 33.50 1.77 6.35
C ARG A 386 34.37 2.65 5.48
N GLY A 387 34.84 3.80 5.98
CA GLY A 387 35.70 4.73 5.26
C GLY A 387 34.97 5.72 4.36
N ILE A 388 33.69 5.87 4.50
CA ILE A 388 32.90 6.86 3.76
C ILE A 388 33.07 8.20 4.44
N ILE A 389 33.37 9.25 3.66
CA ILE A 389 33.72 10.59 4.16
C ILE A 389 32.59 11.60 3.91
N GLN A 390 31.91 11.51 2.80
CA GLN A 390 30.83 12.39 2.40
C GLN A 390 30.01 11.80 1.24
N TYR A 391 29.00 12.55 0.77
CA TYR A 391 28.25 12.20 -0.42
C TYR A 391 28.56 13.16 -1.55
N GLN A 392 28.50 12.63 -2.78
CA GLN A 392 28.53 13.39 -4.01
C GLN A 392 27.16 13.30 -4.68
N GLU A 393 26.56 14.42 -5.05
CA GLU A 393 25.29 14.48 -5.74
C GLU A 393 25.47 14.88 -7.20
N TYR A 394 24.82 14.14 -8.08
CA TYR A 394 24.89 14.30 -9.51
C TYR A 394 23.52 14.38 -10.13
N LEU A 395 23.38 15.14 -11.21
CA LEU A 395 22.22 15.16 -12.08
C LEU A 395 22.39 14.13 -13.20
N LEU A 396 21.38 13.33 -13.42
CA LEU A 396 21.25 12.40 -14.53
C LEU A 396 20.00 12.73 -15.31
N ASN A 397 20.11 12.99 -16.60
CA ASN A 397 19.00 13.12 -17.52
C ASN A 397 18.76 11.78 -18.22
N TYR A 398 17.58 11.20 -18.04
CA TYR A 398 17.18 9.96 -18.66
C TYR A 398 15.69 9.98 -18.99
N ASP A 399 15.34 9.61 -20.23
CA ASP A 399 13.96 9.52 -20.73
C ASP A 399 13.11 10.77 -20.40
N ASN A 400 13.63 11.95 -20.78
CA ASN A 400 13.03 13.28 -20.52
C ASN A 400 12.76 13.61 -19.05
N ASN A 401 13.39 12.89 -18.13
CA ASN A 401 13.28 13.13 -16.70
C ASN A 401 14.64 13.42 -16.09
N GLU A 402 14.64 14.23 -15.05
CA GLU A 402 15.81 14.51 -14.22
C GLU A 402 15.85 13.59 -13.00
N TYR A 403 17.03 13.07 -12.69
CA TYR A 403 17.27 12.22 -11.51
C TYR A 403 18.45 12.76 -10.71
N ILE A 404 18.32 12.75 -9.40
CA ILE A 404 19.45 12.98 -8.48
C ILE A 404 20.08 11.61 -8.17
N VAL A 405 21.33 11.46 -8.55
CA VAL A 405 22.17 10.29 -8.23
C VAL A 405 23.08 10.68 -7.07
N LYS A 406 22.98 9.97 -5.95
CA LYS A 406 23.85 10.18 -4.78
C LYS A 406 24.85 9.04 -4.66
N LEU A 407 26.13 9.38 -4.63
CA LEU A 407 27.22 8.45 -4.47
C LEU A 407 27.90 8.67 -3.11
N GLU A 408 28.36 7.58 -2.48
CA GLU A 408 29.17 7.64 -1.27
C GLU A 408 30.65 7.76 -1.64
N GLU A 409 31.30 8.86 -1.23
CA GLU A 409 32.72 9.05 -1.44
C GLU A 409 33.53 8.33 -0.34
N HIS A 410 34.49 7.53 -0.77
CA HIS A 410 35.35 6.76 0.14
C HIS A 410 36.73 7.40 0.26
N LYS A 411 37.32 7.38 1.47
CA LYS A 411 38.65 7.92 1.78
C LYS A 411 39.78 7.38 0.90
N LYS A 412 39.59 6.27 0.21
CA LYS A 412 40.53 5.65 -0.74
C LYS A 412 40.42 6.25 -2.16
N GLY A 413 39.69 7.34 -2.36
CA GLY A 413 39.59 8.04 -3.65
C GLY A 413 38.69 7.41 -4.68
N TYR A 414 37.71 6.61 -4.28
CA TYR A 414 36.67 6.11 -5.15
C TYR A 414 35.25 6.49 -4.65
N GLU A 415 34.29 6.45 -5.54
CA GLU A 415 32.87 6.62 -5.22
C GLU A 415 32.14 5.30 -5.41
N GLN A 416 31.12 5.06 -4.58
CA GLN A 416 30.25 3.89 -4.70
C GLN A 416 28.79 4.32 -4.78
N ALA A 417 28.01 3.63 -5.60
CA ALA A 417 26.61 3.92 -5.81
C ALA A 417 25.79 3.75 -4.51
N TYR A 418 24.93 4.72 -4.21
CA TYR A 418 24.12 4.73 -3.01
C TYR A 418 22.62 4.73 -3.35
N PHE A 419 22.11 5.79 -3.97
CA PHE A 419 20.72 5.81 -4.45
C PHE A 419 20.49 6.76 -5.63
N ILE A 420 19.32 6.60 -6.27
CA ILE A 420 18.79 7.49 -7.31
C ILE A 420 17.38 7.92 -6.93
N ARG A 421 17.00 9.13 -7.33
CA ARG A 421 15.64 9.65 -7.18
C ARG A 421 15.28 10.50 -8.37
N LYS A 422 14.05 10.36 -8.83
CA LYS A 422 13.46 11.31 -9.77
C LYS A 422 13.32 12.66 -9.04
N ARG A 423 13.74 13.75 -9.72
CA ARG A 423 13.66 15.12 -9.21
C ARG A 423 12.24 15.67 -9.30
#